data_d49f8e73482cc9c34d68735806cf69f1
#
_entry.id   d49f8e73482cc9c34d68735806cf69f1
#
_cell.length_a   1.000
_cell.length_b   1.000
_cell.length_c   1.000
_cell.angle_alpha   90.00
_cell.angle_beta   90.00
_cell.angle_gamma   90.00
#
_symmetry.space_group_name_H-M   'P 1'
#
loop_
_entity.id
_entity.type
_entity.pdbx_description
1 polymer ?
#
loop_
_entity_poly.entity_id
_entity_poly.type
_entity_poly.pdbx_seq_one_letter_code
_entity_poly.pdbx_strand_id
1 'polypeptide(L)'
;MATHLGIALQKAGCLILQVYSRTEESASALADRLLVDYTIVPDEIRRDADLYIVALKDAVLRQLAPVLVKGREQALFVHTAGSMPMDLWKGLVKRYGVLYPMQTFSKQREVDFNTVPFFIEASAPAEVGVLRMVAVRLSPKAVSYTHLTLPT
;
A
#
# COMPACT_ATOMS: atom_id res chain seq x y z
N MET A 1 6.67 -4.49 -7.31
CA MET A 1 5.80 -3.38 -6.84
C MET A 1 6.25 -2.84 -5.48
N ALA A 2 6.26 -3.67 -4.47
CA ALA A 2 6.57 -3.21 -3.10
C ALA A 2 7.92 -2.52 -2.98
N THR A 3 8.96 -3.02 -3.65
CA THR A 3 10.29 -2.42 -3.60
C THR A 3 10.30 -0.99 -4.15
N HIS A 4 9.73 -0.80 -5.32
CA HIS A 4 9.68 0.53 -5.94
C HIS A 4 8.82 1.49 -5.13
N LEU A 5 7.68 1.01 -4.67
CA LEU A 5 6.75 1.83 -3.90
C LEU A 5 7.34 2.23 -2.55
N GLY A 6 7.98 1.29 -1.84
CA GLY A 6 8.63 1.58 -0.56
C GLY A 6 9.71 2.63 -0.67
N ILE A 7 10.56 2.53 -1.68
CA ILE A 7 11.62 3.50 -1.93
C ILE A 7 11.02 4.87 -2.24
N ALA A 8 9.99 4.91 -3.08
CA ALA A 8 9.34 6.16 -3.44
C ALA A 8 8.66 6.82 -2.24
N LEU A 9 8.01 6.06 -1.39
CA LEU A 9 7.38 6.57 -0.17
C LEU A 9 8.41 7.20 0.76
N GLN A 10 9.54 6.54 0.96
CA GLN A 10 10.60 7.07 1.82
C GLN A 10 11.19 8.37 1.24
N LYS A 11 11.44 8.40 -0.07
CA LYS A 11 11.93 9.61 -0.74
C LYS A 11 10.92 10.75 -0.66
N ALA A 12 9.63 10.44 -0.61
CA ALA A 12 8.57 11.42 -0.50
C ALA A 12 8.39 11.95 0.93
N GLY A 13 9.18 11.47 1.88
CA GLY A 13 9.13 11.93 3.27
C GLY A 13 8.20 11.14 4.16
N CYS A 14 7.66 10.02 3.70
CA CYS A 14 6.86 9.14 4.54
C CYS A 14 7.77 8.35 5.48
N LEU A 15 7.37 8.27 6.75
CA LEU A 15 8.10 7.49 7.73
C LEU A 15 7.72 6.02 7.59
N ILE A 16 8.65 5.20 7.08
CA ILE A 16 8.45 3.76 6.99
C ILE A 16 8.86 3.14 8.33
N LEU A 17 7.91 2.48 9.00
CA LEU A 17 8.16 1.89 10.31
C LEU A 17 8.70 0.47 10.22
N GLN A 18 8.21 -0.32 9.26
CA GLN A 18 8.54 -1.73 9.18
C GLN A 18 8.17 -2.27 7.80
N VAL A 19 8.88 -3.30 7.39
CA VAL A 19 8.58 -4.07 6.18
C VAL A 19 8.12 -5.47 6.59
N TYR A 20 7.06 -5.95 5.97
CA TYR A 20 6.63 -7.34 6.07
C TYR A 20 6.72 -8.02 4.71
N SER A 21 7.22 -9.24 4.69
CA SER A 21 7.17 -10.11 3.52
C SER A 21 7.03 -11.55 3.97
N ARG A 22 6.63 -12.41 3.06
CA ARG A 22 6.46 -13.84 3.34
C ARG A 22 7.80 -14.57 3.42
N THR A 23 8.84 -14.04 2.82
CA THR A 23 10.18 -14.63 2.83
C THR A 23 11.17 -13.68 3.47
N GLU A 24 12.12 -14.24 4.20
CA GLU A 24 13.15 -13.45 4.84
C GLU A 24 14.03 -12.72 3.83
N GLU A 25 14.34 -13.36 2.71
CA GLU A 25 15.13 -12.75 1.65
C GLU A 25 14.50 -11.46 1.14
N SER A 26 13.21 -11.49 0.79
CA SER A 26 12.50 -10.32 0.30
C SER A 26 12.34 -9.24 1.36
N ALA A 27 12.02 -9.64 2.59
CA ALA A 27 11.80 -8.69 3.68
C ALA A 27 13.10 -7.97 4.05
N SER A 28 14.19 -8.72 4.25
CA SER A 28 15.46 -8.14 4.64
C SER A 28 16.06 -7.27 3.54
N ALA A 29 15.93 -7.66 2.28
CA ALA A 29 16.46 -6.90 1.16
C ALA A 29 15.83 -5.50 1.09
N LEU A 30 14.51 -5.41 1.21
CA LEU A 30 13.82 -4.13 1.19
C LEU A 30 14.08 -3.32 2.47
N ALA A 31 14.07 -3.99 3.61
CA ALA A 31 14.35 -3.33 4.90
C ALA A 31 15.74 -2.71 4.94
N ASP A 32 16.75 -3.41 4.40
CA ASP A 32 18.10 -2.89 4.31
C ASP A 32 18.17 -1.64 3.43
N ARG A 33 17.43 -1.64 2.31
CA ARG A 33 17.35 -0.49 1.43
C ARG A 33 16.70 0.72 2.10
N LEU A 34 15.71 0.49 2.95
CA LEU A 34 14.97 1.55 3.62
C LEU A 34 15.54 1.88 5.00
N LEU A 35 16.47 1.08 5.51
CA LEU A 35 17.06 1.22 6.85
C LEU A 35 16.00 1.14 7.95
N VAL A 36 15.14 0.15 7.84
CA VAL A 36 14.05 -0.10 8.80
C VAL A 36 14.03 -1.57 9.22
N ASP A 37 13.25 -1.88 10.24
CA ASP A 37 13.05 -3.25 10.69
C ASP A 37 12.17 -4.04 9.72
N TYR A 38 12.23 -5.37 9.80
CA TYR A 38 11.35 -6.23 9.04
C TYR A 38 10.85 -7.40 9.89
N THR A 39 9.78 -8.03 9.40
CA THR A 39 9.29 -9.30 9.96
C THR A 39 8.74 -10.17 8.83
N ILE A 40 8.76 -11.48 9.04
CA ILE A 40 8.09 -12.45 8.16
C ILE A 40 6.91 -13.12 8.87
N VAL A 41 6.64 -12.71 10.11
CA VAL A 41 5.57 -13.26 10.94
C VAL A 41 4.45 -12.23 11.08
N PRO A 42 3.23 -12.54 10.59
CA PRO A 42 2.13 -11.57 10.65
C PRO A 42 1.84 -11.04 12.05
N ASP A 43 1.93 -11.87 13.09
CA ASP A 43 1.68 -11.41 14.46
C ASP A 43 2.70 -10.39 14.96
N GLU A 44 3.87 -10.32 14.34
CA GLU A 44 4.93 -9.39 14.70
C GLU A 44 4.88 -8.08 13.93
N ILE A 45 3.93 -7.93 13.02
CA ILE A 45 3.72 -6.65 12.34
C ILE A 45 3.31 -5.61 13.37
N ARG A 46 3.94 -4.43 13.31
CA ARG A 46 3.66 -3.34 14.25
C ARG A 46 2.19 -2.96 14.23
N ARG A 47 1.69 -2.56 15.38
CA ARG A 47 0.28 -2.17 15.56
C ARG A 47 0.09 -0.67 15.68
N ASP A 48 1.19 0.09 15.59
CA ASP A 48 1.18 1.53 15.80
C ASP A 48 1.36 2.35 14.53
N ALA A 49 1.24 1.73 13.36
CA ALA A 49 1.27 2.46 12.09
C ALA A 49 -0.10 3.07 11.79
N ASP A 50 -0.10 4.21 11.12
CA ASP A 50 -1.32 4.88 10.69
C ASP A 50 -1.88 4.27 9.41
N LEU A 51 -0.99 3.75 8.55
CA LEU A 51 -1.33 3.23 7.23
C LEU A 51 -0.55 1.95 6.97
N TYR A 52 -1.26 0.94 6.51
CA TYR A 52 -0.67 -0.33 6.05
C TYR A 52 -0.93 -0.46 4.55
N ILE A 53 0.15 -0.46 3.78
CA ILE A 53 0.08 -0.64 2.32
C ILE A 53 0.43 -2.08 2.01
N VAL A 54 -0.50 -2.80 1.41
CA VAL A 54 -0.37 -4.24 1.16
C VAL A 54 -0.18 -4.47 -0.33
N ALA A 55 1.05 -4.78 -0.73
CA ALA A 55 1.44 -5.00 -2.12
C ALA A 55 1.71 -6.49 -2.34
N LEU A 56 0.65 -7.28 -2.35
CA LEU A 56 0.70 -8.73 -2.54
C LEU A 56 -0.03 -9.13 -3.80
N LYS A 57 0.30 -10.31 -4.33
CA LYS A 57 -0.44 -10.90 -5.46
C LYS A 57 -1.89 -11.19 -5.03
N ASP A 58 -2.81 -11.16 -5.99
CA ASP A 58 -4.24 -11.24 -5.73
C ASP A 58 -4.65 -12.42 -4.84
N ALA A 59 -4.19 -13.63 -5.17
CA ALA A 59 -4.53 -14.83 -4.39
C ALA A 59 -3.99 -14.76 -2.97
N VAL A 60 -2.77 -14.26 -2.81
CA VAL A 60 -2.12 -14.11 -1.50
C VAL A 60 -2.82 -13.02 -0.69
N LEU A 61 -3.19 -11.93 -1.35
CA LEU A 61 -3.90 -10.83 -0.71
C LEU A 61 -5.21 -11.30 -0.08
N ARG A 62 -6.03 -12.03 -0.82
CA ARG A 62 -7.30 -12.56 -0.28
C ARG A 62 -7.07 -13.48 0.91
N GLN A 63 -6.05 -14.31 0.82
CA GLN A 63 -5.74 -15.29 1.87
C GLN A 63 -5.22 -14.63 3.14
N LEU A 64 -4.36 -13.63 3.00
CA LEU A 64 -3.68 -13.01 4.13
C LEU A 64 -4.41 -11.81 4.72
N ALA A 65 -5.33 -11.19 4.00
CA ALA A 65 -6.00 -9.98 4.48
C ALA A 65 -6.58 -10.14 5.90
N PRO A 66 -7.33 -11.22 6.22
CA PRO A 66 -7.85 -11.38 7.58
C PRO A 66 -6.76 -11.50 8.64
N VAL A 67 -5.64 -12.12 8.28
CA VAL A 67 -4.51 -12.30 9.20
C VAL A 67 -3.79 -10.99 9.45
N LEU A 68 -3.57 -10.21 8.40
CA LEU A 68 -2.83 -8.96 8.48
C LEU A 68 -3.56 -7.89 9.29
N VAL A 69 -4.90 -7.87 9.24
CA VAL A 69 -5.69 -6.87 9.96
C VAL A 69 -5.87 -7.18 11.44
N LYS A 70 -5.68 -8.42 11.84
CA LYS A 70 -5.93 -8.86 13.22
C LYS A 70 -5.07 -8.07 14.21
N GLY A 71 -5.74 -7.40 15.16
CA GLY A 71 -5.07 -6.55 16.13
C GLY A 71 -4.75 -5.15 15.61
N ARG A 72 -5.13 -4.84 14.37
CA ARG A 72 -4.85 -3.55 13.71
C ARG A 72 -6.10 -2.95 13.06
N GLU A 73 -7.27 -3.35 13.55
CA GLU A 73 -8.56 -3.03 12.92
C GLU A 73 -8.89 -1.55 12.91
N GLN A 74 -8.18 -0.74 13.68
CA GLN A 74 -8.41 0.72 13.71
C GLN A 74 -7.58 1.49 12.69
N ALA A 75 -6.59 0.84 12.06
CA ALA A 75 -5.73 1.50 11.10
C ALA A 75 -6.35 1.49 9.69
N LEU A 76 -5.78 2.30 8.81
CA LEU A 76 -6.16 2.35 7.40
C LEU A 76 -5.38 1.28 6.63
N PHE A 77 -6.09 0.35 5.99
CA PHE A 77 -5.49 -0.68 5.14
C PHE A 77 -5.82 -0.43 3.68
N VAL A 78 -4.80 -0.44 2.84
CA VAL A 78 -4.98 -0.31 1.40
C VAL A 78 -4.19 -1.38 0.67
N HIS A 79 -4.66 -1.78 -0.50
CA HIS A 79 -3.87 -2.62 -1.39
C HIS A 79 -3.53 -1.85 -2.67
N THR A 80 -2.62 -2.43 -3.45
CA THR A 80 -2.08 -1.80 -4.65
C THR A 80 -2.44 -2.56 -5.92
N ALA A 81 -3.44 -3.43 -5.86
CA ALA A 81 -3.84 -4.29 -6.98
C ALA A 81 -5.06 -3.69 -7.70
N GLY A 82 -4.87 -3.26 -8.95
CA GLY A 82 -5.94 -2.67 -9.74
C GLY A 82 -7.07 -3.64 -10.09
N SER A 83 -6.78 -4.95 -10.10
CA SER A 83 -7.75 -6.00 -10.43
C SER A 83 -8.58 -6.47 -9.23
N MET A 84 -8.26 -6.01 -8.02
CA MET A 84 -8.93 -6.44 -6.80
C MET A 84 -9.85 -5.36 -6.27
N PRO A 85 -11.10 -5.71 -5.88
CA PRO A 85 -12.02 -4.71 -5.35
C PRO A 85 -11.58 -4.22 -3.97
N MET A 86 -11.95 -3.00 -3.66
CA MET A 86 -11.79 -2.43 -2.33
C MET A 86 -12.52 -3.25 -1.26
N ASP A 87 -13.63 -3.87 -1.66
CA ASP A 87 -14.51 -4.61 -0.77
C ASP A 87 -13.90 -5.84 -0.13
N LEU A 88 -12.71 -6.26 -0.58
CA LEU A 88 -12.03 -7.37 0.11
C LEU A 88 -11.72 -7.03 1.57
N TRP A 89 -11.61 -5.74 1.90
CA TRP A 89 -11.38 -5.28 3.26
C TRP A 89 -12.66 -5.13 4.08
N LYS A 90 -13.81 -5.13 3.42
CA LYS A 90 -15.10 -4.88 4.08
C LYS A 90 -15.38 -5.96 5.11
N GLY A 91 -15.74 -5.54 6.31
CA GLY A 91 -15.96 -6.45 7.43
C GLY A 91 -14.69 -6.85 8.17
N LEU A 92 -13.52 -6.55 7.64
CA LEU A 92 -12.24 -6.83 8.30
C LEU A 92 -11.72 -5.61 9.04
N VAL A 93 -11.82 -4.43 8.44
CA VAL A 93 -11.41 -3.15 9.03
C VAL A 93 -12.45 -2.09 8.70
N LYS A 94 -12.45 -1.01 9.47
CA LYS A 94 -13.37 0.11 9.27
C LYS A 94 -12.87 1.08 8.21
N ARG A 95 -11.56 1.25 8.09
CA ARG A 95 -10.92 2.20 7.19
C ARG A 95 -10.09 1.43 6.19
N TYR A 96 -10.46 1.53 4.93
CA TYR A 96 -9.78 0.76 3.88
C TYR A 96 -9.87 1.45 2.53
N GLY A 97 -9.06 0.97 1.59
CA GLY A 97 -9.07 1.51 0.25
C GLY A 97 -8.10 0.83 -0.69
N VAL A 98 -7.89 1.49 -1.82
CA VAL A 98 -6.98 1.09 -2.88
C VAL A 98 -6.09 2.28 -3.23
N LEU A 99 -4.80 2.02 -3.35
CA LEU A 99 -3.83 2.99 -3.85
C LEU A 99 -3.07 2.28 -4.98
N TYR A 100 -3.54 2.45 -6.20
CA TYR A 100 -3.05 1.70 -7.34
C TYR A 100 -2.24 2.59 -8.29
N PRO A 101 -0.91 2.38 -8.40
CA PRO A 101 -0.11 3.07 -9.42
C PRO A 101 -0.44 2.48 -10.80
N MET A 102 -0.85 3.34 -11.71
CA MET A 102 -1.36 2.93 -13.03
C MET A 102 -0.20 2.74 -14.01
N GLN A 103 0.72 1.84 -13.68
CA GLN A 103 1.87 1.54 -14.50
C GLN A 103 2.39 0.14 -14.20
N THR A 104 2.96 -0.53 -15.21
CA THR A 104 3.61 -1.83 -15.03
C THR A 104 5.00 -1.64 -14.44
N PHE A 105 5.34 -2.45 -13.44
CA PHE A 105 6.62 -2.41 -12.75
C PHE A 105 7.45 -3.65 -13.01
N SER A 106 8.75 -3.45 -13.12
CA SER A 106 9.74 -4.53 -13.19
C SER A 106 10.80 -4.29 -12.13
N LYS A 107 11.27 -5.36 -11.49
CA LYS A 107 12.34 -5.25 -10.48
C LYS A 107 13.64 -4.71 -11.04
N GLN A 108 13.86 -4.91 -12.32
CA GLN A 108 15.11 -4.55 -13.00
C GLN A 108 15.08 -3.14 -13.57
N ARG A 109 13.91 -2.51 -13.60
CA ARG A 109 13.72 -1.19 -14.19
C ARG A 109 13.48 -0.16 -13.11
N GLU A 110 14.25 0.90 -13.15
CA GLU A 110 14.01 2.05 -12.30
C GLU A 110 12.72 2.74 -12.72
N VAL A 111 11.89 3.11 -11.76
CA VAL A 111 10.60 3.74 -12.00
C VAL A 111 10.62 5.18 -11.50
N ASP A 112 10.28 6.10 -12.38
CA ASP A 112 10.09 7.50 -12.00
C ASP A 112 8.62 7.70 -11.59
N PHE A 113 8.38 7.76 -10.30
CA PHE A 113 7.03 7.97 -9.77
C PHE A 113 6.50 9.39 -9.97
N ASN A 114 7.33 10.36 -10.35
CA ASN A 114 6.87 11.74 -10.49
C ASN A 114 5.72 11.89 -11.48
N THR A 115 5.63 11.02 -12.46
CA THR A 115 4.64 11.08 -13.53
C THR A 115 3.67 9.92 -13.55
N VAL A 116 3.75 9.00 -12.60
CA VAL A 116 2.85 7.84 -12.54
C VAL A 116 1.49 8.25 -11.97
N PRO A 117 0.40 8.11 -12.73
CA PRO A 117 -0.92 8.40 -12.18
C PRO A 117 -1.33 7.31 -11.18
N PHE A 118 -2.07 7.72 -10.15
CA PHE A 118 -2.60 6.81 -9.15
C PHE A 118 -4.12 6.76 -9.22
N PHE A 119 -4.67 5.56 -9.07
CA PHE A 119 -6.09 5.37 -8.84
C PHE A 119 -6.31 5.21 -7.34
N ILE A 120 -7.26 5.99 -6.81
CA ILE A 120 -7.55 6.02 -5.38
C ILE A 120 -9.03 5.68 -5.16
N GLU A 121 -9.26 4.74 -4.25
CA GLU A 121 -10.60 4.40 -3.80
C GLU A 121 -10.53 4.18 -2.30
N ALA A 122 -11.51 4.63 -1.55
CA ALA A 122 -11.49 4.47 -0.09
C ALA A 122 -12.90 4.36 0.47
N SER A 123 -12.99 3.87 1.71
CA SER A 123 -14.25 3.59 2.39
C SER A 123 -15.02 4.85 2.81
N ALA A 124 -14.33 5.98 2.88
CA ALA A 124 -14.97 7.25 3.27
C ALA A 124 -14.16 8.43 2.72
N PRO A 125 -14.79 9.63 2.60
CA PRO A 125 -14.11 10.82 2.08
C PRO A 125 -12.84 11.21 2.84
N ALA A 126 -12.82 11.00 4.16
CA ALA A 126 -11.63 11.29 4.97
C ALA A 126 -10.43 10.44 4.53
N GLU A 127 -10.66 9.17 4.25
CA GLU A 127 -9.62 8.24 3.81
C GLU A 127 -9.19 8.53 2.37
N VAL A 128 -10.09 8.96 1.51
CA VAL A 128 -9.74 9.45 0.17
C VAL A 128 -8.76 10.61 0.27
N GLY A 129 -8.99 11.54 1.18
CA GLY A 129 -8.09 12.66 1.41
C GLY A 129 -6.69 12.24 1.83
N VAL A 130 -6.59 11.25 2.73
CA VAL A 130 -5.31 10.71 3.17
C VAL A 130 -4.56 10.08 2.00
N LEU A 131 -5.23 9.24 1.21
CA LEU A 131 -4.60 8.55 0.09
C LEU A 131 -4.22 9.53 -1.03
N ARG A 132 -5.03 10.56 -1.24
CA ARG A 132 -4.69 11.61 -2.21
C ARG A 132 -3.42 12.35 -1.80
N MET A 133 -3.27 12.66 -0.51
CA MET A 133 -2.06 13.30 0.00
C MET A 133 -0.82 12.42 -0.26
N VAL A 134 -0.93 11.13 0.01
CA VAL A 134 0.15 10.17 -0.24
C VAL A 134 0.46 10.13 -1.74
N ALA A 135 -0.56 10.03 -2.59
CA ALA A 135 -0.37 9.98 -4.04
C ALA A 135 0.28 11.24 -4.59
N VAL A 136 -0.10 12.42 -4.10
CA VAL A 136 0.49 13.68 -4.52
C VAL A 136 1.97 13.75 -4.14
N ARG A 137 2.33 13.26 -2.97
CA ARG A 137 3.73 13.21 -2.55
C ARG A 137 4.56 12.24 -3.39
N LEU A 138 3.95 11.10 -3.76
CA LEU A 138 4.62 10.10 -4.59
C LEU A 138 4.77 10.57 -6.03
N SER A 139 3.77 11.27 -6.54
CA SER A 139 3.66 11.60 -7.96
C SER A 139 3.14 13.03 -8.15
N PRO A 140 3.95 14.03 -7.80
CA PRO A 140 3.49 15.42 -7.79
C PRO A 140 3.14 15.98 -9.17
N LYS A 141 3.61 15.35 -10.25
CA LYS A 141 3.36 15.81 -11.63
C LYS A 141 2.22 15.06 -12.30
N ALA A 142 1.68 14.03 -11.67
CA ALA A 142 0.60 13.23 -12.23
C ALA A 142 -0.75 13.63 -11.65
N VAL A 143 -1.81 13.34 -12.39
CA VAL A 143 -3.18 13.48 -11.90
C VAL A 143 -3.57 12.18 -11.20
N SER A 144 -4.12 12.29 -10.00
CA SER A 144 -4.67 11.15 -9.29
C SER A 144 -6.15 11.01 -9.61
N TYR A 145 -6.58 9.79 -9.90
CA TYR A 145 -7.97 9.49 -10.23
C TYR A 145 -8.65 8.84 -9.01
N THR A 146 -9.81 9.36 -8.65
CA THR A 146 -10.57 8.80 -7.53
C THR A 146 -11.86 8.17 -8.06
N HIS A 147 -12.23 7.04 -7.47
CA HIS A 147 -13.48 6.37 -7.80
C HIS A 147 -14.63 7.03 -7.03
N LEU A 148 -15.11 8.15 -7.55
CA LEU A 148 -16.25 8.86 -6.93
C LEU A 148 -17.55 8.60 -7.67
N THR A 149 -17.49 8.38 -8.97
CA THR A 149 -18.68 8.36 -9.81
C THR A 149 -18.53 7.45 -11.02
N LEU A 150 -17.66 6.44 -10.96
CA LEU A 150 -17.55 5.53 -12.10
C LEU A 150 -18.85 4.76 -12.23
N PRO A 151 -19.59 4.94 -13.33
CA PRO A 151 -20.74 4.10 -13.58
C PRO A 151 -20.22 2.68 -13.80
N THR A 152 -20.77 1.79 -13.07
CA THR A 152 -20.46 0.37 -13.24
C THR A 152 -21.27 -0.20 -14.37
#